data_896cbceaa5e85fcf23fca09c98b03a07
#
_entry.id   896cbceaa5e85fcf23fca09c98b03a07
#
_cell.length_a   1.000
_cell.length_b   1.000
_cell.length_c   1.000
_cell.angle_alpha   90.00
_cell.angle_beta   90.00
_cell.angle_gamma   90.00
#
_symmetry.space_group_name_H-M   'P 1'
#
loop_
_entity.id
_entity.type
_entity.pdbx_description
1 polymer ?
#
loop_
_entity_poly.entity_id
_entity_poly.type
_entity_poly.pdbx_seq_one_letter_code
_entity_poly.pdbx_strand_id
1 'polypeptide(L)'
;MSSGAKAFICLLILNLGAIEGWAQASIQPRMAPSSRRASPPNLRVNTSLVLLPVSVTDASNHPILGLNKSSFRIFDNNVEQQLTSLLFEDTPVAIAVVLDISGSMRPKIRKSRLALARLIEMANPEDEFCLIEFSGRVHLVNGWTSDPSEITGALFGAEPSGRTALLDAIAFGLHKIKESAKPRKAIVILSDGGDNRSRLTERELRSIVRESDALIYAMGIFEGRGTHLSLEEIAGPSLLEEITEASGGRMFPVSDVNRLSDIAARIGVELHNQYVLAYSPSPMQHDGRHHRVRVQVLPPTGTSALNVDWRTGYRAPIQ
;
A
#
# COMPACT_ATOMS: atom_id res chain seq x y z
N MET A 1 -46.99 -50.37 7.70
CA MET A 1 -46.57 -51.76 7.76
C MET A 1 -45.23 -51.75 8.43
N SER A 2 -45.26 -52.08 9.71
CA SER A 2 -44.80 -53.29 10.38
C SER A 2 -43.35 -53.16 10.78
N SER A 3 -43.07 -52.86 12.05
CA SER A 3 -42.97 -53.80 13.19
C SER A 3 -41.56 -54.39 13.28
N GLY A 4 -40.80 -54.42 14.35
CA GLY A 4 -40.96 -54.56 15.78
C GLY A 4 -39.61 -54.89 16.34
N ALA A 5 -39.14 -54.43 17.43
CA ALA A 5 -39.47 -54.85 18.80
C ALA A 5 -38.65 -56.05 19.34
N LYS A 6 -38.19 -55.81 20.59
CA LYS A 6 -37.92 -56.73 21.73
C LYS A 6 -36.46 -57.11 21.93
N ALA A 7 -35.75 -56.69 23.01
CA ALA A 7 -35.95 -56.96 24.46
C ALA A 7 -35.58 -58.35 24.86
N PHE A 8 -34.70 -58.50 25.86
CA PHE A 8 -34.74 -59.49 27.00
C PHE A 8 -33.35 -59.44 27.70
N ILE A 9 -33.20 -58.97 28.90
CA ILE A 9 -33.43 -59.45 30.26
C ILE A 9 -32.74 -60.80 30.55
N CYS A 10 -31.92 -60.82 31.57
CA CYS A 10 -31.83 -61.75 32.73
C CYS A 10 -30.43 -61.55 33.38
N LEU A 11 -30.27 -61.15 34.54
CA LEU A 11 -30.64 -61.53 35.93
C LEU A 11 -29.79 -62.66 36.51
N LEU A 12 -29.29 -62.39 37.73
CA LEU A 12 -28.97 -63.26 38.88
C LEU A 12 -27.56 -63.86 38.89
N ILE A 13 -26.87 -64.08 39.98
CA ILE A 13 -27.11 -64.16 41.45
C ILE A 13 -25.77 -64.13 42.17
N LEU A 14 -25.79 -63.58 43.34
CA LEU A 14 -25.00 -63.80 44.57
C LEU A 14 -23.99 -64.95 44.64
N ASN A 15 -22.80 -64.66 45.25
CA ASN A 15 -22.53 -65.41 46.50
C ASN A 15 -21.51 -64.70 47.39
N LEU A 16 -21.72 -64.80 48.68
CA LEU A 16 -20.95 -64.35 49.82
C LEU A 16 -19.68 -65.23 49.96
N GLY A 17 -18.62 -64.58 50.56
CA GLY A 17 -17.49 -65.31 51.10
C GLY A 17 -16.46 -64.38 51.69
N ALA A 18 -16.59 -64.08 52.85
CA ALA A 18 -15.82 -63.95 54.09
C ALA A 18 -14.32 -63.66 54.00
N ILE A 19 -13.95 -62.52 54.58
CA ILE A 19 -12.92 -62.26 55.58
C ILE A 19 -11.52 -62.83 55.32
N GLU A 20 -10.54 -61.91 55.16
CA GLU A 20 -9.30 -61.96 55.95
C GLU A 20 -8.61 -60.59 55.85
N GLY A 21 -8.28 -60.06 57.04
CA GLY A 21 -7.65 -58.74 57.15
C GLY A 21 -6.15 -58.79 56.83
N TRP A 22 -5.79 -57.87 55.96
CA TRP A 22 -4.38 -57.51 55.77
C TRP A 22 -4.19 -56.04 56.12
N ALA A 23 -3.28 -55.81 57.08
CA ALA A 23 -2.90 -54.50 57.51
C ALA A 23 -2.31 -53.72 56.32
N GLN A 24 -2.98 -52.69 55.89
CA GLN A 24 -2.42 -51.73 54.94
C GLN A 24 -1.44 -50.81 55.64
N ALA A 25 -0.14 -51.05 55.44
CA ALA A 25 0.87 -50.07 55.74
C ALA A 25 0.70 -48.88 54.79
N SER A 26 0.24 -47.75 55.32
CA SER A 26 0.16 -46.49 54.58
C SER A 26 1.55 -45.92 54.33
N ILE A 27 2.05 -46.13 53.12
CA ILE A 27 3.25 -45.42 52.67
C ILE A 27 2.79 -44.01 52.27
N GLN A 28 3.03 -43.04 53.13
CA GLN A 28 2.88 -41.61 52.73
C GLN A 28 3.93 -41.28 51.70
N PRO A 29 3.60 -40.80 50.53
CA PRO A 29 4.60 -40.32 49.59
C PRO A 29 5.20 -39.02 50.15
N ARG A 30 6.53 -39.09 50.39
CA ARG A 30 7.34 -37.96 50.77
C ARG A 30 7.25 -36.93 49.65
N MET A 31 6.56 -35.80 49.88
CA MET A 31 6.51 -34.67 48.94
C MET A 31 7.96 -34.18 48.70
N ALA A 32 8.44 -34.40 47.50
CA ALA A 32 9.65 -33.75 47.01
C ALA A 32 9.42 -32.23 46.98
N PRO A 33 10.44 -31.42 47.31
CA PRO A 33 10.29 -29.97 47.25
C PRO A 33 9.92 -29.57 45.82
N SER A 34 8.83 -28.82 45.70
CA SER A 34 8.39 -28.27 44.44
C SER A 34 9.52 -27.45 43.80
N SER A 35 10.17 -28.02 42.80
CA SER A 35 11.00 -27.22 41.91
C SER A 35 10.10 -26.15 41.33
N ARG A 36 10.31 -24.90 41.73
CA ARG A 36 9.74 -23.75 41.05
C ARG A 36 10.15 -23.87 39.56
N ARG A 37 9.23 -24.32 38.72
CA ARG A 37 9.37 -24.17 37.28
C ARG A 37 9.51 -22.66 37.02
N ALA A 38 10.72 -22.24 36.75
CA ALA A 38 10.95 -20.93 36.20
C ALA A 38 10.09 -20.84 34.92
N SER A 39 9.14 -19.95 34.94
CA SER A 39 8.38 -19.63 33.70
C SER A 39 9.41 -19.23 32.65
N PRO A 40 9.33 -19.76 31.44
CA PRO A 40 10.22 -19.31 30.38
C PRO A 40 10.08 -17.79 30.25
N PRO A 41 11.19 -17.06 30.12
CA PRO A 41 11.09 -15.63 29.92
C PRO A 41 10.22 -15.37 28.70
N ASN A 42 9.11 -14.68 28.90
CA ASN A 42 8.30 -14.15 27.79
C ASN A 42 9.12 -13.08 27.09
N LEU A 43 10.00 -13.51 26.21
CA LEU A 43 10.74 -12.61 25.33
C LEU A 43 9.72 -12.07 24.29
N ARG A 44 8.99 -11.01 24.64
CA ARG A 44 8.24 -10.24 23.68
C ARG A 44 9.24 -9.38 22.92
N VAL A 45 9.73 -9.89 21.81
CA VAL A 45 10.48 -9.08 20.84
C VAL A 45 9.45 -8.25 20.08
N ASN A 46 9.16 -7.05 20.56
CA ASN A 46 8.42 -6.05 19.78
C ASN A 46 9.38 -5.50 18.73
N THR A 47 9.54 -6.20 17.62
CA THR A 47 10.25 -5.70 16.45
C THR A 47 9.28 -4.92 15.59
N SER A 48 9.30 -3.59 15.69
CA SER A 48 8.64 -2.74 14.70
C SER A 48 9.48 -2.79 13.42
N LEU A 49 9.05 -3.58 12.45
CA LEU A 49 9.69 -3.66 11.14
C LEU A 49 9.15 -2.53 10.26
N VAL A 50 10.03 -1.70 9.76
CA VAL A 50 9.70 -0.67 8.76
C VAL A 50 9.91 -1.27 7.38
N LEU A 51 8.85 -1.27 6.56
CA LEU A 51 8.90 -1.66 5.16
C LEU A 51 8.93 -0.40 4.31
N LEU A 52 9.92 -0.31 3.44
CA LEU A 52 10.16 0.86 2.61
C LEU A 52 10.21 0.43 1.14
N PRO A 53 9.14 0.71 0.36
CA PRO A 53 9.19 0.55 -1.08
C PRO A 53 10.18 1.54 -1.69
N VAL A 54 11.01 1.06 -2.61
CA VAL A 54 12.03 1.85 -3.31
C VAL A 54 11.99 1.50 -4.78
N SER A 55 11.81 2.51 -5.62
CA SER A 55 11.97 2.42 -7.07
C SER A 55 13.36 2.88 -7.47
N VAL A 56 14.05 2.12 -8.30
CA VAL A 56 15.36 2.47 -8.83
C VAL A 56 15.30 2.41 -10.36
N THR A 57 15.56 3.55 -11.01
CA THR A 57 15.54 3.64 -12.47
C THR A 57 16.82 4.29 -13.01
N ASP A 58 17.09 4.03 -14.28
CA ASP A 58 18.15 4.74 -15.02
C ASP A 58 17.72 6.17 -15.42
N ALA A 59 18.61 6.92 -16.07
CA ALA A 59 18.31 8.24 -16.58
C ALA A 59 17.17 8.28 -17.62
N SER A 60 16.86 7.15 -18.25
CA SER A 60 15.75 6.97 -19.20
C SER A 60 14.46 6.49 -18.51
N ASN A 61 14.49 6.39 -17.17
CA ASN A 61 13.42 5.85 -16.33
C ASN A 61 13.09 4.36 -16.59
N HIS A 62 14.04 3.53 -17.02
CA HIS A 62 13.87 2.08 -17.02
C HIS A 62 14.24 1.51 -15.65
N PRO A 63 13.47 0.55 -15.10
CA PRO A 63 13.77 -0.07 -13.82
C PRO A 63 15.14 -0.77 -13.85
N ILE A 64 15.93 -0.54 -12.82
CA ILE A 64 17.18 -1.25 -12.57
C ILE A 64 16.89 -2.44 -11.68
N LEU A 65 17.02 -3.63 -12.22
CA LEU A 65 16.75 -4.90 -11.56
C LEU A 65 18.04 -5.58 -11.08
N GLY A 66 17.90 -6.54 -10.15
CA GLY A 66 19.02 -7.37 -9.69
C GLY A 66 19.98 -6.69 -8.69
N LEU A 67 19.62 -5.54 -8.12
CA LEU A 67 20.38 -4.95 -7.03
C LEU A 67 20.28 -5.85 -5.80
N ASN A 68 21.41 -6.04 -5.12
CA ASN A 68 21.47 -6.82 -3.90
C ASN A 68 21.43 -5.93 -2.65
N LYS A 69 21.34 -6.55 -1.47
CA LYS A 69 21.24 -5.86 -0.19
C LYS A 69 22.38 -4.87 0.06
N SER A 70 23.60 -5.18 -0.39
CA SER A 70 24.77 -4.31 -0.22
C SER A 70 24.76 -3.07 -1.10
N SER A 71 23.87 -3.03 -2.10
CA SER A 71 23.67 -1.84 -2.94
C SER A 71 22.88 -0.74 -2.24
N PHE A 72 22.24 -1.03 -1.10
CA PHE A 72 21.37 -0.07 -0.42
C PHE A 72 21.91 0.32 0.95
N ARG A 73 21.82 1.61 1.27
CA ARG A 73 22.03 2.16 2.60
C ARG A 73 20.81 2.96 3.03
N ILE A 74 20.33 2.73 4.23
CA ILE A 74 19.16 3.44 4.80
C ILE A 74 19.62 4.29 5.98
N PHE A 75 19.05 5.48 6.09
CA PHE A 75 19.25 6.39 7.21
C PHE A 75 17.89 6.80 7.78
N ASP A 76 17.68 6.56 9.06
CA ASP A 76 16.51 7.00 9.81
C ASP A 76 16.92 8.16 10.73
N ASN A 77 16.32 9.33 10.55
CA ASN A 77 16.73 10.57 11.23
C ASN A 77 18.26 10.81 11.17
N ASN A 78 18.87 10.55 10.01
CA ASN A 78 20.31 10.61 9.72
C ASN A 78 21.18 9.56 10.42
N VAL A 79 20.60 8.59 11.15
CA VAL A 79 21.31 7.44 11.72
C VAL A 79 21.23 6.29 10.73
N GLU A 80 22.39 5.76 10.32
CA GLU A 80 22.44 4.61 9.42
C GLU A 80 21.83 3.38 10.07
N GLN A 81 20.96 2.69 9.32
CA GLN A 81 20.23 1.51 9.78
C GLN A 81 20.70 0.27 9.04
N GLN A 82 20.72 -0.86 9.76
CA GLN A 82 21.02 -2.14 9.14
C GLN A 82 19.78 -2.71 8.45
N LEU A 83 19.88 -2.97 7.15
CA LEU A 83 18.86 -3.69 6.41
C LEU A 83 18.67 -5.11 6.97
N THR A 84 17.45 -5.45 7.36
CA THR A 84 17.08 -6.81 7.80
C THR A 84 16.89 -7.70 6.57
N SER A 85 16.08 -7.25 5.60
CA SER A 85 15.85 -7.97 4.35
C SER A 85 15.67 -7.03 3.16
N LEU A 86 15.90 -7.58 1.99
CA LEU A 86 15.58 -6.99 0.70
C LEU A 86 14.68 -7.98 -0.01
N LEU A 87 13.48 -7.54 -0.37
CA LEU A 87 12.54 -8.32 -1.17
C LEU A 87 12.42 -7.63 -2.52
N PHE A 88 12.40 -8.45 -3.54
CA PHE A 88 12.06 -8.04 -4.90
C PHE A 88 11.01 -9.03 -5.36
N GLU A 89 9.77 -8.64 -5.25
CA GLU A 89 8.63 -9.49 -5.56
C GLU A 89 7.63 -8.71 -6.41
N ASP A 90 7.09 -9.38 -7.40
CA ASP A 90 5.91 -8.94 -8.13
C ASP A 90 4.68 -9.26 -7.28
N THR A 91 4.52 -8.46 -6.22
CA THR A 91 3.43 -8.62 -5.26
C THR A 91 2.20 -7.87 -5.75
N PRO A 92 1.00 -8.45 -5.67
CA PRO A 92 -0.23 -7.80 -6.10
C PRO A 92 -0.45 -6.43 -5.44
N VAL A 93 -0.92 -5.49 -6.25
CA VAL A 93 -1.11 -4.08 -5.88
C VAL A 93 -2.61 -3.74 -5.91
N ALA A 94 -3.08 -2.99 -4.92
CA ALA A 94 -4.34 -2.28 -5.02
C ALA A 94 -4.09 -0.89 -5.63
N ILE A 95 -4.80 -0.57 -6.70
CA ILE A 95 -4.61 0.66 -7.45
C ILE A 95 -5.92 1.47 -7.47
N ALA A 96 -5.94 2.58 -6.74
CA ALA A 96 -7.04 3.54 -6.86
C ALA A 96 -6.75 4.51 -8.02
N VAL A 97 -7.52 4.40 -9.08
CA VAL A 97 -7.46 5.29 -10.24
C VAL A 97 -8.29 6.53 -9.96
N VAL A 98 -7.67 7.71 -10.01
CA VAL A 98 -8.29 9.01 -9.72
C VAL A 98 -8.23 9.86 -10.98
N LEU A 99 -9.37 9.94 -11.69
CA LEU A 99 -9.49 10.59 -12.99
C LEU A 99 -10.20 11.95 -12.86
N ASP A 100 -9.53 12.98 -13.30
CA ASP A 100 -10.09 14.31 -13.45
C ASP A 100 -11.02 14.38 -14.66
N ILE A 101 -12.29 14.72 -14.41
CA ILE A 101 -13.31 14.97 -15.44
C ILE A 101 -13.82 16.42 -15.36
N SER A 102 -12.98 17.35 -14.91
CA SER A 102 -13.32 18.79 -14.91
C SER A 102 -13.41 19.35 -16.34
N GLY A 103 -13.90 20.58 -16.45
CA GLY A 103 -14.13 21.21 -17.75
C GLY A 103 -12.86 21.38 -18.60
N SER A 104 -11.70 21.62 -17.98
CA SER A 104 -10.39 21.76 -18.64
C SER A 104 -9.89 20.45 -19.24
N MET A 105 -10.37 19.32 -18.75
CA MET A 105 -10.01 17.99 -19.26
C MET A 105 -10.73 17.60 -20.55
N ARG A 106 -11.77 18.34 -20.97
CA ARG A 106 -12.58 18.00 -22.16
C ARG A 106 -11.77 17.66 -23.42
N PRO A 107 -10.76 18.45 -23.84
CA PRO A 107 -9.95 18.11 -25.03
C PRO A 107 -9.00 16.94 -24.79
N LYS A 108 -8.70 16.60 -23.54
CA LYS A 108 -7.67 15.63 -23.12
C LYS A 108 -8.28 14.28 -22.73
N ILE A 109 -9.56 14.25 -22.31
CA ILE A 109 -10.19 13.12 -21.62
C ILE A 109 -10.13 11.80 -22.39
N ARG A 110 -10.30 11.83 -23.70
CA ARG A 110 -10.25 10.60 -24.51
C ARG A 110 -8.90 9.90 -24.41
N LYS A 111 -7.80 10.66 -24.50
CA LYS A 111 -6.44 10.10 -24.40
C LYS A 111 -6.10 9.71 -22.97
N SER A 112 -6.61 10.44 -22.01
CA SER A 112 -6.52 10.11 -20.58
C SER A 112 -7.12 8.76 -20.28
N ARG A 113 -8.32 8.49 -20.75
CA ARG A 113 -9.02 7.21 -20.59
C ARG A 113 -8.28 6.05 -21.27
N LEU A 114 -7.78 6.27 -22.48
CA LEU A 114 -6.98 5.27 -23.19
C LEU A 114 -5.68 4.95 -22.46
N ALA A 115 -5.03 5.94 -21.87
CA ALA A 115 -3.83 5.73 -21.08
C ALA A 115 -4.11 4.92 -19.79
N LEU A 116 -5.21 5.23 -19.10
CA LEU A 116 -5.63 4.46 -17.93
C LEU A 116 -6.04 3.03 -18.30
N ALA A 117 -6.76 2.85 -19.42
CA ALA A 117 -7.05 1.51 -19.93
C ALA A 117 -5.76 0.72 -20.20
N ARG A 118 -4.74 1.37 -20.78
CA ARG A 118 -3.42 0.75 -21.00
C ARG A 118 -2.71 0.35 -19.70
N LEU A 119 -2.79 1.19 -18.66
CA LEU A 119 -2.27 0.86 -17.33
C LEU A 119 -2.93 -0.42 -16.79
N ILE A 120 -4.26 -0.50 -16.89
CA ILE A 120 -5.06 -1.63 -16.38
C ILE A 120 -4.78 -2.91 -17.17
N GLU A 121 -4.63 -2.83 -18.50
CA GLU A 121 -4.28 -3.97 -19.36
C GLU A 121 -2.91 -4.58 -19.04
N MET A 122 -1.99 -3.78 -18.50
CA MET A 122 -0.63 -4.23 -18.15
C MET A 122 -0.50 -4.74 -16.72
N ALA A 123 -1.60 -4.72 -15.97
CA ALA A 123 -1.61 -5.12 -14.57
C ALA A 123 -1.44 -6.64 -14.40
N ASN A 124 -0.97 -7.00 -13.22
CA ASN A 124 -0.93 -8.40 -12.79
C ASN A 124 -2.38 -8.91 -12.61
N PRO A 125 -2.71 -10.15 -13.00
CA PRO A 125 -4.04 -10.73 -12.79
C PRO A 125 -4.55 -10.71 -11.36
N GLU A 126 -3.66 -10.62 -10.38
CA GLU A 126 -4.01 -10.53 -8.97
C GLU A 126 -4.17 -9.08 -8.46
N ASP A 127 -3.90 -8.07 -9.27
CA ASP A 127 -4.13 -6.69 -8.90
C ASP A 127 -5.61 -6.39 -8.74
N GLU A 128 -5.93 -5.37 -7.97
CA GLU A 128 -7.28 -4.88 -7.88
C GLU A 128 -7.33 -3.36 -8.07
N PHE A 129 -8.42 -2.91 -8.67
CA PHE A 129 -8.63 -1.53 -9.04
C PHE A 129 -9.92 -1.00 -8.44
N CYS A 130 -9.93 0.30 -8.13
CA CYS A 130 -11.15 1.06 -8.00
C CYS A 130 -11.05 2.34 -8.86
N LEU A 131 -12.18 2.82 -9.36
CA LEU A 131 -12.26 4.03 -10.19
C LEU A 131 -12.97 5.14 -9.44
N ILE A 132 -12.27 6.24 -9.28
CA ILE A 132 -12.75 7.49 -8.71
C ILE A 132 -12.67 8.55 -9.79
N GLU A 133 -13.80 9.17 -10.13
CA GLU A 133 -13.85 10.34 -10.99
C GLU A 133 -14.14 11.58 -10.15
N PHE A 134 -13.54 12.69 -10.53
CA PHE A 134 -13.81 13.95 -9.86
C PHE A 134 -13.88 15.13 -10.81
N SER A 135 -14.73 16.07 -10.44
CA SER A 135 -14.79 17.43 -10.95
C SER A 135 -15.05 18.37 -9.78
N GLY A 136 -16.14 19.12 -9.73
CA GLY A 136 -16.54 19.88 -8.54
C GLY A 136 -16.96 19.03 -7.35
N ARG A 137 -17.06 17.71 -7.51
CA ARG A 137 -17.33 16.68 -6.48
C ARG A 137 -16.59 15.39 -6.84
N VAL A 138 -16.37 14.57 -5.82
CA VAL A 138 -15.74 13.26 -5.96
C VAL A 138 -16.79 12.17 -6.05
N HIS A 139 -16.64 11.24 -6.98
CA HIS A 139 -17.53 10.11 -7.20
C HIS A 139 -16.76 8.81 -7.28
N LEU A 140 -17.16 7.81 -6.50
CA LEU A 140 -16.73 6.44 -6.69
C LEU A 140 -17.56 5.85 -7.84
N VAL A 141 -16.92 5.61 -8.98
CA VAL A 141 -17.57 5.05 -10.18
C VAL A 141 -17.62 3.54 -10.10
N ASN A 142 -16.49 2.92 -9.72
CA ASN A 142 -16.40 1.47 -9.52
C ASN A 142 -15.66 1.17 -8.21
N GLY A 143 -16.20 0.24 -7.42
CA GLY A 143 -15.54 -0.29 -6.22
C GLY A 143 -14.34 -1.16 -6.58
N TRP A 144 -13.77 -1.84 -5.57
CA TRP A 144 -12.64 -2.74 -5.79
C TRP A 144 -13.05 -3.94 -6.65
N THR A 145 -12.29 -4.18 -7.73
CA THR A 145 -12.44 -5.34 -8.61
C THR A 145 -11.09 -5.76 -9.17
N SER A 146 -10.92 -7.06 -9.42
CA SER A 146 -9.78 -7.60 -10.18
C SER A 146 -10.13 -7.87 -11.64
N ASP A 147 -11.34 -7.53 -12.08
CA ASP A 147 -11.74 -7.62 -13.49
C ASP A 147 -11.38 -6.34 -14.24
N PRO A 148 -10.35 -6.36 -15.13
CA PRO A 148 -9.98 -5.21 -15.92
C PRO A 148 -11.10 -4.65 -16.79
N SER A 149 -12.04 -5.50 -17.22
CA SER A 149 -13.13 -5.11 -18.13
C SER A 149 -14.16 -4.21 -17.44
N GLU A 150 -14.43 -4.43 -16.15
CA GLU A 150 -15.32 -3.58 -15.36
C GLU A 150 -14.79 -2.15 -15.27
N ILE A 151 -13.50 -2.00 -14.95
CA ILE A 151 -12.87 -0.68 -14.82
C ILE A 151 -12.74 0.00 -16.18
N THR A 152 -12.27 -0.70 -17.20
CA THR A 152 -12.11 -0.10 -18.53
C THR A 152 -13.45 0.32 -19.14
N GLY A 153 -14.51 -0.46 -18.93
CA GLY A 153 -15.86 -0.07 -19.31
C GLY A 153 -16.36 1.19 -18.60
N ALA A 154 -16.08 1.28 -17.30
CA ALA A 154 -16.50 2.40 -16.46
C ALA A 154 -15.79 3.73 -16.81
N LEU A 155 -14.54 3.67 -17.32
CA LEU A 155 -13.76 4.87 -17.70
C LEU A 155 -14.47 5.78 -18.71
N PHE A 156 -15.39 5.27 -19.52
CA PHE A 156 -16.00 6.02 -20.61
C PHE A 156 -17.41 6.56 -20.27
N GLY A 157 -17.80 6.53 -18.99
CA GLY A 157 -19.17 6.84 -18.57
C GLY A 157 -19.54 8.32 -18.50
N ALA A 158 -18.64 9.20 -18.08
CA ALA A 158 -18.97 10.59 -17.78
C ALA A 158 -18.38 11.60 -18.76
N GLU A 159 -19.09 12.70 -19.02
CA GLU A 159 -18.61 13.82 -19.82
C GLU A 159 -17.91 14.87 -18.94
N PRO A 160 -16.74 15.38 -19.36
CA PRO A 160 -15.98 16.37 -18.59
C PRO A 160 -16.75 17.68 -18.42
N SER A 161 -16.89 18.13 -17.18
CA SER A 161 -17.57 19.37 -16.85
C SER A 161 -17.28 19.87 -15.43
N GLY A 162 -17.50 21.14 -15.19
CA GLY A 162 -17.44 21.73 -13.86
C GLY A 162 -16.04 22.14 -13.41
N ARG A 163 -15.92 22.38 -12.10
CA ARG A 163 -14.69 22.79 -11.41
C ARG A 163 -13.87 21.57 -10.98
N THR A 164 -12.79 21.78 -10.23
CA THR A 164 -11.81 20.73 -9.90
C THR A 164 -11.64 20.65 -8.39
N ALA A 165 -12.00 19.51 -7.76
CA ALA A 165 -11.81 19.21 -6.34
C ALA A 165 -10.71 18.15 -6.18
N LEU A 166 -9.49 18.50 -6.59
CA LEU A 166 -8.35 17.57 -6.64
C LEU A 166 -7.93 17.07 -5.24
N LEU A 167 -7.81 18.00 -4.27
CA LEU A 167 -7.37 17.64 -2.91
C LEU A 167 -8.36 16.67 -2.25
N ASP A 168 -9.68 16.94 -2.40
CA ASP A 168 -10.72 16.06 -1.87
C ASP A 168 -10.67 14.68 -2.56
N ALA A 169 -10.39 14.63 -3.88
CA ALA A 169 -10.29 13.38 -4.63
C ALA A 169 -9.11 12.52 -4.19
N ILE A 170 -7.95 13.13 -3.97
CA ILE A 170 -6.77 12.42 -3.46
C ILE A 170 -7.04 11.89 -2.05
N ALA A 171 -7.59 12.70 -1.16
CA ALA A 171 -7.93 12.27 0.20
C ALA A 171 -8.96 11.13 0.22
N PHE A 172 -9.95 11.19 -0.68
CA PHE A 172 -10.93 10.13 -0.85
C PHE A 172 -10.27 8.84 -1.35
N GLY A 173 -9.36 8.91 -2.34
CA GLY A 173 -8.56 7.78 -2.81
C GLY A 173 -7.74 7.15 -1.69
N LEU A 174 -7.07 7.98 -0.86
CA LEU A 174 -6.31 7.54 0.31
C LEU A 174 -7.19 6.90 1.39
N HIS A 175 -8.44 7.30 1.49
CA HIS A 175 -9.40 6.63 2.36
C HIS A 175 -9.82 5.28 1.79
N LYS A 176 -10.18 5.24 0.51
CA LYS A 176 -10.63 4.02 -0.18
C LYS A 176 -9.56 2.94 -0.24
N ILE A 177 -8.29 3.31 -0.41
CA ILE A 177 -7.18 2.36 -0.49
C ILE A 177 -7.00 1.53 0.78
N LYS A 178 -7.47 2.03 1.94
CA LYS A 178 -7.43 1.30 3.21
C LYS A 178 -8.39 0.11 3.26
N GLU A 179 -9.43 0.11 2.42
CA GLU A 179 -10.40 -0.97 2.34
C GLU A 179 -9.85 -2.22 1.63
N SER A 180 -8.80 -2.05 0.80
CA SER A 180 -8.13 -3.16 0.16
C SER A 180 -7.27 -3.96 1.13
N ALA A 181 -7.32 -5.30 0.99
CA ALA A 181 -6.47 -6.24 1.71
C ALA A 181 -5.10 -6.47 1.06
N LYS A 182 -4.86 -5.93 -0.14
CA LYS A 182 -3.58 -6.11 -0.84
C LYS A 182 -2.44 -5.47 -0.03
N PRO A 183 -1.27 -6.15 0.01
CA PRO A 183 -0.14 -5.67 0.80
C PRO A 183 0.49 -4.39 0.24
N ARG A 184 0.38 -4.19 -1.08
CA ARG A 184 0.89 -2.99 -1.76
C ARG A 184 -0.27 -2.13 -2.24
N LYS A 185 -0.10 -0.83 -2.11
CA LYS A 185 -1.17 0.15 -2.33
C LYS A 185 -0.64 1.32 -3.15
N ALA A 186 -1.37 1.70 -4.19
CA ALA A 186 -1.01 2.84 -5.02
C ALA A 186 -2.23 3.66 -5.43
N ILE A 187 -2.04 4.95 -5.62
CA ILE A 187 -3.01 5.84 -6.25
C ILE A 187 -2.40 6.34 -7.54
N VAL A 188 -3.14 6.27 -8.63
CA VAL A 188 -2.74 6.82 -9.92
C VAL A 188 -3.69 7.95 -10.28
N ILE A 189 -3.17 9.17 -10.25
CA ILE A 189 -3.91 10.41 -10.54
C ILE A 189 -3.65 10.81 -11.98
N LEU A 190 -4.71 11.23 -12.67
CA LEU A 190 -4.63 11.86 -13.96
C LEU A 190 -5.43 13.16 -13.94
N SER A 191 -4.74 14.29 -14.00
CA SER A 191 -5.31 15.64 -13.88
C SER A 191 -4.43 16.68 -14.56
N ASP A 192 -4.95 17.85 -14.82
CA ASP A 192 -4.18 19.04 -15.23
C ASP A 192 -3.73 19.91 -14.03
N GLY A 193 -3.94 19.43 -12.81
CA GLY A 193 -3.32 19.91 -11.58
C GLY A 193 -3.98 21.12 -10.90
N GLY A 194 -5.00 21.72 -11.50
CA GLY A 194 -5.76 22.81 -10.87
C GLY A 194 -6.62 22.31 -9.71
N ASP A 195 -6.68 23.05 -8.60
CA ASP A 195 -7.68 22.85 -7.56
C ASP A 195 -8.39 24.17 -7.26
N ASN A 196 -9.70 24.18 -7.40
CA ASN A 196 -10.51 25.38 -7.18
C ASN A 196 -11.85 25.09 -6.50
N ARG A 197 -12.01 23.85 -5.97
CA ARG A 197 -13.29 23.44 -5.37
C ARG A 197 -13.16 22.54 -4.15
N SER A 198 -11.98 22.06 -3.80
CA SER A 198 -11.82 21.22 -2.63
C SER A 198 -12.21 21.95 -1.33
N ARG A 199 -12.64 21.16 -0.37
CA ARG A 199 -12.90 21.62 1.02
C ARG A 199 -11.65 21.49 1.85
N LEU A 200 -10.82 20.49 1.55
CA LEU A 200 -9.53 20.28 2.20
C LEU A 200 -8.53 21.34 1.76
N THR A 201 -7.70 21.74 2.69
CA THR A 201 -6.52 22.56 2.41
C THR A 201 -5.34 21.67 2.03
N GLU A 202 -4.36 22.22 1.31
CA GLU A 202 -3.12 21.50 1.00
C GLU A 202 -2.41 20.97 2.25
N ARG A 203 -2.42 21.74 3.34
CA ARG A 203 -1.81 21.36 4.62
C ARG A 203 -2.45 20.10 5.20
N GLU A 204 -3.77 20.01 5.16
CA GLU A 204 -4.52 18.83 5.63
C GLU A 204 -4.23 17.63 4.74
N LEU A 205 -4.23 17.81 3.42
CA LEU A 205 -3.89 16.73 2.49
C LEU A 205 -2.47 16.21 2.72
N ARG A 206 -1.48 17.11 2.90
CA ARG A 206 -0.10 16.70 3.22
C ARG A 206 -0.01 15.87 4.50
N SER A 207 -0.82 16.16 5.50
CA SER A 207 -0.89 15.34 6.73
C SER A 207 -1.42 13.94 6.42
N ILE A 208 -2.51 13.84 5.65
CA ILE A 208 -3.13 12.57 5.26
C ILE A 208 -2.15 11.72 4.43
N VAL A 209 -1.44 12.33 3.47
CA VAL A 209 -0.44 11.64 2.64
C VAL A 209 0.70 11.07 3.48
N ARG A 210 1.22 11.83 4.44
CA ARG A 210 2.31 11.37 5.32
C ARG A 210 1.90 10.20 6.23
N GLU A 211 0.62 10.09 6.55
CA GLU A 211 0.07 9.02 7.37
C GLU A 211 -0.33 7.78 6.53
N SER A 212 -0.32 7.92 5.21
CA SER A 212 -0.68 6.83 4.28
C SER A 212 0.52 5.95 3.95
N ASP A 213 0.27 4.65 3.72
CA ASP A 213 1.25 3.70 3.19
C ASP A 213 1.15 3.54 1.67
N ALA A 214 0.23 4.25 1.01
CA ALA A 214 0.04 4.18 -0.43
C ALA A 214 1.04 5.07 -1.17
N LEU A 215 1.58 4.56 -2.27
CA LEU A 215 2.36 5.33 -3.23
C LEU A 215 1.40 6.17 -4.09
N ILE A 216 1.78 7.39 -4.40
CA ILE A 216 0.97 8.25 -5.26
C ILE A 216 1.75 8.55 -6.53
N TYR A 217 1.19 8.14 -7.65
CA TYR A 217 1.68 8.49 -8.98
C TYR A 217 0.73 9.50 -9.61
N ALA A 218 1.26 10.49 -10.31
CA ALA A 218 0.45 11.46 -11.01
C ALA A 218 0.92 11.64 -12.46
N MET A 219 -0.01 11.60 -13.40
CA MET A 219 0.17 12.07 -14.76
C MET A 219 -0.40 13.48 -14.84
N GLY A 220 0.47 14.48 -14.66
CA GLY A 220 0.09 15.89 -14.69
C GLY A 220 0.10 16.44 -16.11
N ILE A 221 -1.07 16.76 -16.67
CA ILE A 221 -1.21 17.21 -18.06
C ILE A 221 -1.11 18.73 -18.14
N PHE A 222 0.04 19.24 -18.53
CA PHE A 222 0.36 20.68 -18.58
C PHE A 222 0.56 21.17 -20.02
N GLU A 223 -0.35 20.78 -20.94
CA GLU A 223 -0.33 21.22 -22.33
C GLU A 223 -0.66 22.69 -22.47
N GLY A 224 0.09 23.36 -23.33
CA GLY A 224 -0.23 24.70 -23.81
C GLY A 224 -0.28 25.73 -22.68
N ARG A 225 0.86 26.07 -22.12
CA ARG A 225 0.98 27.27 -21.26
C ARG A 225 0.63 28.51 -22.06
N GLY A 226 -0.68 28.73 -22.22
CA GLY A 226 -1.21 29.96 -22.76
C GLY A 226 -0.88 31.14 -21.84
N THR A 227 -0.97 32.37 -22.35
CA THR A 227 -0.66 33.60 -21.61
C THR A 227 -1.64 33.94 -20.47
N HIS A 228 -2.64 33.06 -20.19
CA HIS A 228 -3.71 33.30 -19.23
C HIS A 228 -4.00 32.03 -18.38
N LEU A 229 -2.98 31.56 -17.63
CA LEU A 229 -3.19 30.52 -16.63
C LEU A 229 -3.76 31.13 -15.34
N SER A 230 -4.70 30.45 -14.69
CA SER A 230 -5.13 30.77 -13.33
C SER A 230 -4.00 30.50 -12.33
N LEU A 231 -4.09 31.08 -11.13
CA LEU A 231 -3.10 30.84 -10.07
C LEU A 231 -3.08 29.35 -9.67
N GLU A 232 -4.22 28.70 -9.70
CA GLU A 232 -4.38 27.28 -9.39
C GLU A 232 -3.69 26.38 -10.43
N GLU A 233 -3.80 26.72 -11.72
CA GLU A 233 -3.11 26.00 -12.81
C GLU A 233 -1.58 26.19 -12.74
N ILE A 234 -1.12 27.33 -12.25
CA ILE A 234 0.32 27.60 -12.03
C ILE A 234 0.85 26.78 -10.84
N ALA A 235 0.08 26.66 -9.75
CA ALA A 235 0.45 25.93 -8.54
C ALA A 235 0.32 24.40 -8.67
N GLY A 236 -0.55 23.92 -9.56
CA GLY A 236 -0.88 22.50 -9.72
C GLY A 236 0.32 21.56 -9.89
N PRO A 237 1.28 21.85 -10.78
CA PRO A 237 2.47 21.02 -10.95
C PRO A 237 3.27 20.84 -9.66
N SER A 238 3.55 21.92 -8.95
CA SER A 238 4.32 21.88 -7.69
C SER A 238 3.59 21.11 -6.60
N LEU A 239 2.28 21.25 -6.53
CA LEU A 239 1.44 20.51 -5.58
C LEU A 239 1.47 19.00 -5.86
N LEU A 240 1.27 18.59 -7.12
CA LEU A 240 1.32 17.17 -7.49
C LEU A 240 2.70 16.58 -7.25
N GLU A 241 3.77 17.30 -7.57
CA GLU A 241 5.15 16.87 -7.33
C GLU A 241 5.40 16.65 -5.83
N GLU A 242 5.07 17.62 -4.99
CA GLU A 242 5.25 17.51 -3.54
C GLU A 242 4.47 16.33 -2.92
N ILE A 243 3.22 16.12 -3.35
CA ILE A 243 2.37 15.04 -2.82
C ILE A 243 2.90 13.68 -3.24
N THR A 244 3.32 13.54 -4.50
CA THR A 244 3.85 12.27 -5.01
C THR A 244 5.17 11.92 -4.35
N GLU A 245 6.10 12.87 -4.25
CA GLU A 245 7.39 12.68 -3.56
C GLU A 245 7.21 12.31 -2.08
N ALA A 246 6.29 12.97 -1.38
CA ALA A 246 6.02 12.69 0.03
C ALA A 246 5.54 11.26 0.27
N SER A 247 4.83 10.66 -0.70
CA SER A 247 4.35 9.28 -0.65
C SER A 247 5.41 8.24 -1.04
N GLY A 248 6.50 8.65 -1.71
CA GLY A 248 7.50 7.78 -2.33
C GLY A 248 7.17 7.35 -3.75
N GLY A 249 6.13 7.94 -4.34
CA GLY A 249 5.81 7.84 -5.76
C GLY A 249 6.38 9.02 -6.54
N ARG A 250 5.79 9.31 -7.70
CA ARG A 250 6.35 10.29 -8.62
C ARG A 250 5.30 10.96 -9.50
N MET A 251 5.53 12.23 -9.83
CA MET A 251 4.77 12.95 -10.85
C MET A 251 5.46 12.83 -12.21
N PHE A 252 4.68 12.58 -13.24
CA PHE A 252 5.09 12.58 -14.64
C PHE A 252 4.47 13.80 -15.34
N PRO A 253 5.27 14.83 -15.66
CA PRO A 253 4.76 15.97 -16.40
C PRO A 253 4.51 15.59 -17.85
N VAL A 254 3.29 15.86 -18.32
CA VAL A 254 2.84 15.53 -19.66
C VAL A 254 2.62 16.84 -20.44
N SER A 255 3.51 17.14 -21.36
CA SER A 255 3.39 18.28 -22.28
C SER A 255 2.72 17.91 -23.61
N ASP A 256 2.61 16.63 -23.92
CA ASP A 256 1.94 16.06 -25.08
C ASP A 256 1.07 14.86 -24.66
N VAL A 257 -0.25 15.01 -24.76
CA VAL A 257 -1.22 13.95 -24.41
C VAL A 257 -1.03 12.65 -25.19
N ASN A 258 -0.34 12.67 -26.34
CA ASN A 258 -0.02 11.46 -27.09
C ASN A 258 0.93 10.52 -26.31
N ARG A 259 1.70 11.07 -25.39
CA ARG A 259 2.64 10.31 -24.54
C ARG A 259 2.01 9.68 -23.30
N LEU A 260 0.73 9.98 -23.02
CA LEU A 260 0.05 9.46 -21.82
C LEU A 260 0.08 7.94 -21.73
N SER A 261 -0.15 7.22 -22.85
CA SER A 261 -0.15 5.76 -22.85
C SER A 261 1.23 5.17 -22.52
N ASP A 262 2.31 5.81 -22.99
CA ASP A 262 3.68 5.38 -22.70
C ASP A 262 4.00 5.62 -21.21
N ILE A 263 3.54 6.76 -20.66
CA ILE A 263 3.73 7.08 -19.25
C ILE A 263 2.93 6.12 -18.37
N ALA A 264 1.68 5.83 -18.74
CA ALA A 264 0.86 4.86 -18.04
C ALA A 264 1.51 3.47 -18.00
N ALA A 265 2.07 3.01 -19.13
CA ALA A 265 2.83 1.78 -19.19
C ALA A 265 4.05 1.79 -18.26
N ARG A 266 4.77 2.91 -18.20
CA ARG A 266 5.91 3.09 -17.27
C ARG A 266 5.48 3.00 -15.81
N ILE A 267 4.38 3.64 -15.44
CA ILE A 267 3.82 3.54 -14.09
C ILE A 267 3.48 2.08 -13.76
N GLY A 268 2.85 1.35 -14.68
CA GLY A 268 2.56 -0.08 -14.52
C GLY A 268 3.82 -0.90 -14.26
N VAL A 269 4.86 -0.71 -15.07
CA VAL A 269 6.16 -1.39 -14.87
C VAL A 269 6.78 -1.01 -13.53
N GLU A 270 6.76 0.25 -13.14
CA GLU A 270 7.33 0.73 -11.88
C GLU A 270 6.58 0.17 -10.67
N LEU A 271 5.25 0.10 -10.74
CA LEU A 271 4.42 -0.48 -9.69
C LEU A 271 4.79 -1.94 -9.38
N HIS A 272 5.23 -2.73 -10.37
CA HIS A 272 5.58 -4.15 -10.22
C HIS A 272 7.07 -4.41 -10.00
N ASN A 273 7.95 -3.41 -10.23
CA ASN A 273 9.40 -3.58 -10.16
C ASN A 273 10.03 -2.74 -9.04
N GLN A 274 9.51 -2.88 -7.82
CA GLN A 274 10.04 -2.18 -6.66
C GLN A 274 10.82 -3.11 -5.73
N TYR A 275 11.85 -2.56 -5.13
CA TYR A 275 12.52 -3.17 -3.99
C TYR A 275 11.75 -2.83 -2.71
N VAL A 276 11.53 -3.81 -1.85
CA VAL A 276 11.01 -3.56 -0.49
C VAL A 276 12.16 -3.75 0.49
N LEU A 277 12.65 -2.64 1.02
CA LEU A 277 13.69 -2.64 2.03
C LEU A 277 13.03 -2.79 3.41
N ALA A 278 13.48 -3.76 4.19
CA ALA A 278 13.00 -3.95 5.55
C ALA A 278 14.13 -3.68 6.55
N TYR A 279 13.86 -2.86 7.57
CA TYR A 279 14.78 -2.62 8.67
C TYR A 279 14.04 -2.45 9.99
N SER A 280 14.72 -2.74 11.10
CA SER A 280 14.22 -2.44 12.44
C SER A 280 14.97 -1.21 12.95
N PRO A 281 14.29 -0.10 13.25
CA PRO A 281 14.94 1.12 13.74
C PRO A 281 15.78 0.87 14.99
N SER A 282 17.01 1.36 15.00
CA SER A 282 17.92 1.28 16.15
C SER A 282 18.58 2.63 16.39
N PRO A 283 18.36 3.29 17.56
CA PRO A 283 17.46 2.85 18.63
C PRO A 283 16.00 2.90 18.22
N MET A 284 15.19 1.94 18.70
CA MET A 284 13.76 1.92 18.48
C MET A 284 13.12 3.05 19.30
N GLN A 285 12.36 3.90 18.61
CA GLN A 285 11.63 4.99 19.24
C GLN A 285 10.12 4.73 19.08
N HIS A 286 9.41 4.79 20.22
CA HIS A 286 7.94 4.65 20.27
C HIS A 286 7.32 6.01 20.61
N ASP A 287 7.73 7.06 19.91
CA ASP A 287 7.42 8.45 20.25
C ASP A 287 6.21 9.02 19.49
N GLY A 288 5.61 8.24 18.60
CA GLY A 288 4.48 8.67 17.77
C GLY A 288 4.83 9.78 16.79
N ARG A 289 6.12 10.12 16.62
CA ARG A 289 6.57 11.20 15.75
C ARG A 289 6.83 10.70 14.33
N HIS A 290 6.94 11.64 13.42
CA HIS A 290 7.34 11.37 12.05
C HIS A 290 8.86 11.28 11.97
N HIS A 291 9.36 10.13 11.52
CA HIS A 291 10.76 9.86 11.25
C HIS A 291 11.07 10.07 9.78
N ARG A 292 12.15 10.78 9.51
CA ARG A 292 12.60 11.01 8.13
C ARG A 292 13.52 9.87 7.69
N VAL A 293 13.20 9.26 6.55
CA VAL A 293 14.02 8.19 5.98
C VAL A 293 14.71 8.68 4.72
N ARG A 294 15.98 8.31 4.57
CA ARG A 294 16.77 8.56 3.36
C ARG A 294 17.40 7.26 2.89
N VAL A 295 17.27 7.00 1.59
CA VAL A 295 17.88 5.86 0.91
C VAL A 295 19.03 6.34 0.05
N GLN A 296 20.12 5.59 0.04
CA GLN A 296 21.22 5.73 -0.91
C GLN A 296 21.40 4.42 -1.64
N VAL A 297 21.53 4.49 -2.95
CA VAL A 297 21.81 3.33 -3.79
C VAL A 297 23.22 3.49 -4.37
N LEU A 298 24.02 2.46 -4.18
CA LEU A 298 25.34 2.36 -4.80
C LEU A 298 25.14 1.80 -6.21
N PRO A 299 25.47 2.59 -7.25
CA PRO A 299 25.27 2.13 -8.62
C PRO A 299 26.16 0.90 -8.93
N PRO A 300 25.67 -0.06 -9.70
CA PRO A 300 26.49 -1.11 -10.26
C PRO A 300 27.62 -0.51 -11.11
N THR A 301 28.77 -1.22 -11.20
CA THR A 301 29.92 -0.78 -12.00
C THR A 301 29.50 -0.53 -13.45
N GLY A 302 29.78 0.67 -13.96
CA GLY A 302 29.44 1.06 -15.34
C GLY A 302 28.05 1.66 -15.55
N THR A 303 27.26 1.87 -14.49
CA THR A 303 25.96 2.54 -14.57
C THR A 303 26.15 4.06 -14.36
N SER A 304 25.53 4.86 -15.21
CA SER A 304 25.38 6.31 -15.02
C SER A 304 24.40 6.62 -13.88
N ALA A 305 24.12 7.89 -13.62
CA ALA A 305 23.25 8.35 -12.55
C ALA A 305 21.95 7.53 -12.45
N LEU A 306 21.60 7.16 -11.21
CA LEU A 306 20.34 6.47 -10.87
C LEU A 306 19.35 7.49 -10.33
N ASN A 307 18.08 7.32 -10.73
CA ASN A 307 16.95 7.95 -10.04
C ASN A 307 16.45 6.96 -8.99
N VAL A 308 16.27 7.43 -7.77
CA VAL A 308 15.82 6.61 -6.65
C VAL A 308 14.66 7.31 -5.99
N ASP A 309 13.51 6.66 -5.99
CA ASP A 309 12.29 7.18 -5.39
C ASP A 309 11.88 6.29 -4.23
N TRP A 310 11.56 6.91 -3.09
CA TRP A 310 11.15 6.21 -1.87
C TRP A 310 10.28 7.10 -1.00
N ARG A 311 9.50 6.51 -0.12
CA ARG A 311 8.77 7.24 0.92
C ARG A 311 9.73 7.94 1.86
N THR A 312 9.59 9.26 1.99
CA THR A 312 10.54 10.12 2.72
C THR A 312 10.49 9.96 4.24
N GLY A 313 9.53 9.18 4.77
CA GLY A 313 9.43 8.93 6.20
C GLY A 313 8.25 8.04 6.60
N TYR A 314 8.13 7.77 7.88
CA TYR A 314 7.04 7.01 8.49
C TYR A 314 6.71 7.58 9.87
N ARG A 315 5.55 7.22 10.41
CA ARG A 315 5.19 7.57 11.78
C ARG A 315 5.56 6.41 12.72
N ALA A 316 6.38 6.71 13.72
CA ALA A 316 6.72 5.72 14.73
C ALA A 316 5.48 5.30 15.54
N PRO A 317 5.36 4.03 15.98
CA PRO A 317 4.26 3.62 16.84
C PRO A 317 4.32 4.35 18.19
N ILE A 318 3.17 4.45 18.85
CA ILE A 318 3.06 4.90 20.24
C ILE A 318 2.95 3.65 21.11
N GLN A 319 3.68 3.60 22.21
CA GLN A 319 3.52 2.53 23.21
C GLN A 319 2.21 2.66 23.97
#